data_09fec74798b0b5a505e3baf9327e408f
#
_entry.id   09fec74798b0b5a505e3baf9327e408f
#
_cell.length_a   1.000
_cell.length_b   1.000
_cell.length_c   1.000
_cell.angle_alpha   90.00
_cell.angle_beta   90.00
_cell.angle_gamma   90.00
#
_symmetry.space_group_name_H-M   'P 1'
#
loop_
_entity.id
_entity.type
_entity.pdbx_description
1 polymer ?
#
loop_
_entity_poly.entity_id
_entity_poly.type
_entity_poly.pdbx_seq_one_letter_code
_entity_poly.pdbx_strand_id
1 'polypeptide(L)'
;MVKGSVVANSPLLFVLVAVGLLIVIAYAVLSVVKASQRCKELGVSSETISNVVKATATSSVVPSLAILLGFLTLTVSLGVIWPWWRLSVIGYLSYEAMASNYTVDALGAAMSEILNTDANVFGAVMMVMSFGIITGPIVAVLFAKKYSTGIMRAKVGQSEWGQVMSGCFFLAMFSVYIPILLFTDLPTTLTMAVSFVVTLICGVIGKKAKWLNNFTMAIAMLVAMASSVLWVGLFKEGGKENGKREESQGKSRSGLLY
;
A
#
# COMPACT_ATOMS: atom_id res chain seq x y z
N MET A 1 -29.22 3.27 -17.76
CA MET A 1 -27.89 3.62 -17.23
C MET A 1 -26.98 2.41 -17.38
N VAL A 2 -25.75 2.59 -17.83
CA VAL A 2 -24.76 1.52 -17.95
C VAL A 2 -24.18 1.26 -16.55
N LYS A 3 -24.13 0.00 -16.14
CA LYS A 3 -23.59 -0.37 -14.83
C LYS A 3 -22.03 -0.31 -14.82
N GLY A 4 -21.43 0.04 -13.70
CA GLY A 4 -19.98 0.04 -13.48
C GLY A 4 -19.35 -1.32 -13.80
N SER A 5 -20.04 -2.43 -13.53
CA SER A 5 -19.59 -3.79 -13.85
C SER A 5 -19.34 -4.03 -15.35
N VAL A 6 -20.07 -3.35 -16.23
CA VAL A 6 -19.88 -3.46 -17.69
C VAL A 6 -18.55 -2.82 -18.09
N VAL A 7 -18.21 -1.68 -17.49
CA VAL A 7 -16.93 -1.00 -17.73
C VAL A 7 -15.78 -1.78 -17.09
N ALA A 8 -15.94 -2.22 -15.84
CA ALA A 8 -14.92 -2.98 -15.10
C ALA A 8 -14.50 -4.28 -15.80
N ASN A 9 -15.45 -4.93 -16.53
CA ASN A 9 -15.21 -6.19 -17.24
C ASN A 9 -15.16 -6.00 -18.76
N SER A 10 -14.99 -4.77 -19.26
CA SER A 10 -14.98 -4.53 -20.70
C SER A 10 -13.73 -5.12 -21.36
N PRO A 11 -13.87 -5.77 -22.53
CA PRO A 11 -12.71 -6.30 -23.27
C PRO A 11 -11.70 -5.20 -23.64
N LEU A 12 -12.19 -3.99 -23.91
CA LEU A 12 -11.33 -2.85 -24.20
C LEU A 12 -10.41 -2.51 -23.03
N LEU A 13 -10.96 -2.45 -21.81
CA LEU A 13 -10.17 -2.19 -20.60
C LEU A 13 -9.14 -3.29 -20.38
N PHE A 14 -9.52 -4.55 -20.59
CA PHE A 14 -8.61 -5.69 -20.49
C PHE A 14 -7.43 -5.57 -21.45
N VAL A 15 -7.69 -5.28 -22.73
CA VAL A 15 -6.64 -5.14 -23.75
C VAL A 15 -5.71 -3.98 -23.43
N LEU A 16 -6.25 -2.82 -23.02
CA LEU A 16 -5.45 -1.66 -22.64
C LEU A 16 -4.52 -1.96 -21.44
N VAL A 17 -5.07 -2.62 -20.42
CA VAL A 17 -4.31 -3.03 -19.23
C VAL A 17 -3.24 -4.06 -19.59
N ALA A 18 -3.58 -5.08 -20.40
CA ALA A 18 -2.63 -6.10 -20.82
C ALA A 18 -1.46 -5.50 -21.63
N VAL A 19 -1.75 -4.61 -22.58
CA VAL A 19 -0.71 -3.90 -23.36
C VAL A 19 0.17 -3.05 -22.43
N GLY A 20 -0.43 -2.30 -21.51
CA GLY A 20 0.32 -1.50 -20.55
C GLY A 20 1.24 -2.34 -19.68
N LEU A 21 0.76 -3.47 -19.14
CA LEU A 21 1.57 -4.40 -18.36
C LEU A 21 2.71 -5.01 -19.17
N LEU A 22 2.48 -5.37 -20.43
CA LEU A 22 3.54 -5.87 -21.31
C LEU A 22 4.64 -4.83 -21.54
N ILE A 23 4.28 -3.55 -21.73
CA ILE A 23 5.24 -2.46 -21.86
C ILE A 23 6.08 -2.33 -20.58
N VAL A 24 5.45 -2.38 -19.41
CA VAL A 24 6.16 -2.27 -18.12
C VAL A 24 7.10 -3.46 -17.91
N ILE A 25 6.66 -4.68 -18.21
CA ILE A 25 7.50 -5.88 -18.12
C ILE A 25 8.69 -5.76 -19.09
N ALA A 26 8.47 -5.38 -20.33
CA ALA A 26 9.53 -5.18 -21.31
C ALA A 26 10.55 -4.14 -20.83
N TYR A 27 10.08 -3.01 -20.30
CA TYR A 27 10.95 -1.99 -19.73
C TYR A 27 11.75 -2.49 -18.52
N ALA A 28 11.13 -3.24 -17.63
CA ALA A 28 11.80 -3.84 -16.47
C ALA A 28 12.91 -4.79 -16.90
N VAL A 29 12.63 -5.70 -17.84
CA VAL A 29 13.64 -6.64 -18.38
C VAL A 29 14.79 -5.87 -19.04
N LEU A 30 14.51 -4.92 -19.90
CA LEU A 30 15.53 -4.09 -20.56
C LEU A 30 16.39 -3.34 -19.53
N SER A 31 15.80 -2.84 -18.48
CA SER A 31 16.50 -2.14 -17.40
C SER A 31 17.46 -3.04 -16.65
N VAL A 32 17.03 -4.27 -16.31
CA VAL A 32 17.89 -5.27 -15.65
C VAL A 32 19.04 -5.68 -16.56
N VAL A 33 18.77 -5.94 -17.84
CA VAL A 33 19.81 -6.32 -18.81
C VAL A 33 20.85 -5.20 -18.96
N LYS A 34 20.42 -3.96 -19.19
CA LYS A 34 21.32 -2.80 -19.30
C LYS A 34 22.12 -2.55 -18.03
N ALA A 35 21.47 -2.64 -16.85
CA ALA A 35 22.16 -2.50 -15.58
C ALA A 35 23.23 -3.57 -15.38
N SER A 36 22.92 -4.84 -15.70
CA SER A 36 23.88 -5.95 -15.62
C SER A 36 25.06 -5.78 -16.56
N GLN A 37 24.82 -5.32 -17.80
CA GLN A 37 25.88 -5.00 -18.76
C GLN A 37 26.78 -3.89 -18.23
N ARG A 38 26.20 -2.82 -17.73
CA ARG A 38 26.96 -1.69 -17.17
C ARG A 38 27.78 -2.08 -15.93
N CYS A 39 27.26 -2.95 -15.08
CA CYS A 39 28.02 -3.47 -13.95
C CYS A 39 29.24 -4.27 -14.40
N LYS A 40 29.11 -5.08 -15.47
CA LYS A 40 30.24 -5.85 -16.04
C LYS A 40 31.31 -4.93 -16.64
N GLU A 41 30.92 -3.86 -17.34
CA GLU A 41 31.85 -2.85 -17.88
C GLU A 41 32.63 -2.13 -16.77
N LEU A 42 32.03 -1.97 -15.60
CA LEU A 42 32.66 -1.38 -14.42
C LEU A 42 33.51 -2.38 -13.61
N GLY A 43 33.70 -3.59 -14.11
CA GLY A 43 34.55 -4.62 -13.47
C GLY A 43 33.87 -5.40 -12.33
N VAL A 44 32.55 -5.29 -12.17
CA VAL A 44 31.83 -6.10 -11.17
C VAL A 44 31.74 -7.54 -11.63
N SER A 45 32.11 -8.48 -10.76
CA SER A 45 32.08 -9.92 -11.09
C SER A 45 30.66 -10.41 -11.35
N SER A 46 30.50 -11.33 -12.29
CA SER A 46 29.20 -11.95 -12.60
C SER A 46 28.59 -12.68 -11.39
N GLU A 47 29.43 -13.20 -10.51
CA GLU A 47 28.99 -13.82 -9.27
C GLU A 47 28.33 -12.82 -8.32
N THR A 48 28.95 -11.65 -8.15
CA THR A 48 28.37 -10.55 -7.34
C THR A 48 27.03 -10.11 -7.89
N ILE A 49 26.90 -9.93 -9.21
CA ILE A 49 25.64 -9.55 -9.87
C ILE A 49 24.57 -10.62 -9.60
N SER A 50 24.91 -11.91 -9.76
CA SER A 50 23.98 -13.01 -9.50
C SER A 50 23.52 -13.04 -8.04
N ASN A 51 24.43 -12.84 -7.09
CA ASN A 51 24.11 -12.82 -5.67
C ASN A 51 23.19 -11.65 -5.31
N VAL A 52 23.40 -10.47 -5.88
CA VAL A 52 22.53 -9.30 -5.69
C VAL A 52 21.14 -9.57 -6.26
N VAL A 53 21.05 -10.14 -7.47
CA VAL A 53 19.75 -10.48 -8.08
C VAL A 53 19.00 -11.51 -7.24
N LYS A 54 19.66 -12.57 -6.78
CA LYS A 54 19.05 -13.59 -5.91
C LYS A 54 18.57 -12.98 -4.58
N ALA A 55 19.40 -12.18 -3.92
CA ALA A 55 19.05 -11.54 -2.67
C ALA A 55 17.84 -10.60 -2.82
N THR A 56 17.82 -9.80 -3.89
CA THR A 56 16.70 -8.90 -4.20
C THR A 56 15.42 -9.68 -4.50
N ALA A 57 15.50 -10.72 -5.33
CA ALA A 57 14.34 -11.56 -5.63
C ALA A 57 13.75 -12.20 -4.36
N THR A 58 14.61 -12.77 -3.51
CA THR A 58 14.17 -13.39 -2.25
C THR A 58 13.52 -12.37 -1.31
N SER A 59 14.09 -11.18 -1.17
CA SER A 59 13.53 -10.13 -0.29
C SER A 59 12.23 -9.52 -0.83
N SER A 60 11.97 -9.64 -2.13
CA SER A 60 10.74 -9.12 -2.75
C SER A 60 9.52 -10.04 -2.58
N VAL A 61 9.71 -11.31 -2.23
CA VAL A 61 8.60 -12.30 -2.14
C VAL A 61 7.54 -11.86 -1.13
N VAL A 62 7.95 -11.47 0.06
CA VAL A 62 7.00 -11.16 1.14
C VAL A 62 6.23 -9.87 0.90
N PRO A 63 6.84 -8.74 0.48
CA PRO A 63 6.09 -7.58 0.03
C PRO A 63 5.10 -7.88 -1.10
N SER A 64 5.48 -8.75 -2.04
CA SER A 64 4.60 -9.16 -3.14
C SER A 64 3.35 -9.91 -2.66
N LEU A 65 3.49 -10.78 -1.66
CA LEU A 65 2.34 -11.47 -1.06
C LEU A 65 1.35 -10.48 -0.42
N ALA A 66 1.83 -9.45 0.25
CA ALA A 66 0.97 -8.42 0.81
C ALA A 66 0.22 -7.62 -0.26
N ILE A 67 0.89 -7.31 -1.37
CA ILE A 67 0.25 -6.65 -2.52
C ILE A 67 -0.84 -7.57 -3.11
N LEU A 68 -0.59 -8.88 -3.21
CA LEU A 68 -1.58 -9.86 -3.68
C LEU A 68 -2.83 -9.89 -2.78
N LEU A 69 -2.65 -9.89 -1.45
CA LEU A 69 -3.77 -9.83 -0.52
C LEU A 69 -4.56 -8.53 -0.67
N GLY A 70 -3.87 -7.41 -0.81
CA GLY A 70 -4.47 -6.12 -1.11
C GLY A 70 -5.23 -6.09 -2.43
N PHE A 71 -4.68 -6.71 -3.46
CA PHE A 71 -5.33 -6.89 -4.75
C PHE A 71 -6.65 -7.66 -4.61
N LEU A 72 -6.65 -8.79 -3.90
CA LEU A 72 -7.86 -9.56 -3.65
C LEU A 72 -8.93 -8.75 -2.93
N THR A 73 -8.54 -7.93 -1.97
CA THR A 73 -9.46 -7.04 -1.25
C THR A 73 -10.12 -6.01 -2.17
N LEU A 74 -9.34 -5.32 -2.99
CA LEU A 74 -9.87 -4.32 -3.94
C LEU A 74 -10.68 -4.94 -5.07
N THR A 75 -10.37 -6.18 -5.46
CA THR A 75 -11.08 -6.89 -6.54
C THR A 75 -12.55 -7.08 -6.24
N VAL A 76 -12.91 -7.28 -4.97
CA VAL A 76 -14.31 -7.44 -4.54
C VAL A 76 -15.15 -6.19 -4.89
N SER A 77 -14.57 -5.01 -4.75
CA SER A 77 -15.28 -3.75 -4.96
C SER A 77 -15.10 -3.16 -6.36
N LEU A 78 -13.89 -3.23 -6.93
CA LEU A 78 -13.54 -2.55 -8.18
C LEU A 78 -13.44 -3.50 -9.39
N GLY A 79 -13.71 -4.80 -9.21
CA GLY A 79 -13.47 -5.80 -10.25
C GLY A 79 -11.99 -6.17 -10.36
N VAL A 80 -11.65 -7.10 -11.25
CA VAL A 80 -10.30 -7.68 -11.34
C VAL A 80 -9.33 -6.78 -12.11
N ILE A 81 -9.77 -6.24 -13.24
CA ILE A 81 -8.88 -5.63 -14.24
C ILE A 81 -8.23 -4.35 -13.74
N TRP A 82 -9.01 -3.48 -13.10
CA TRP A 82 -8.53 -2.18 -12.67
C TRP A 82 -7.55 -2.25 -11.48
N PRO A 83 -7.84 -2.95 -10.38
CA PRO A 83 -6.86 -3.16 -9.30
C PRO A 83 -5.60 -3.87 -9.77
N TRP A 84 -5.71 -4.82 -10.73
CA TRP A 84 -4.54 -5.48 -11.29
C TRP A 84 -3.57 -4.48 -11.94
N TRP A 85 -4.08 -3.60 -12.81
CA TRP A 85 -3.30 -2.51 -13.39
C TRP A 85 -2.65 -1.61 -12.33
N ARG A 86 -3.47 -1.15 -11.41
CA ARG A 86 -3.05 -0.17 -10.41
C ARG A 86 -1.95 -0.70 -9.49
N LEU A 87 -2.14 -1.86 -8.90
CA LEU A 87 -1.18 -2.43 -7.95
C LEU A 87 0.06 -3.04 -8.62
N SER A 88 0.01 -3.35 -9.92
CA SER A 88 1.17 -3.86 -10.66
C SER A 88 2.14 -2.79 -11.13
N VAL A 89 1.70 -1.53 -11.28
CA VAL A 89 2.53 -0.48 -11.90
C VAL A 89 3.02 0.54 -10.88
N ILE A 90 2.15 1.33 -10.28
CA ILE A 90 2.51 2.42 -9.37
C ILE A 90 1.64 2.41 -8.11
N GLY A 91 0.57 1.60 -8.09
CA GLY A 91 -0.41 1.61 -7.02
C GLY A 91 0.15 1.19 -5.67
N TYR A 92 -0.31 1.87 -4.64
CA TYR A 92 -0.11 1.52 -3.24
C TYR A 92 -1.48 1.25 -2.61
N LEU A 93 -1.65 0.08 -2.00
CA LEU A 93 -2.96 -0.39 -1.53
C LEU A 93 -3.72 0.64 -0.69
N SER A 94 -3.06 1.25 0.30
CA SER A 94 -3.71 2.23 1.17
C SER A 94 -4.17 3.48 0.40
N TYR A 95 -3.36 3.96 -0.54
CA TYR A 95 -3.74 5.08 -1.39
C TYR A 95 -4.94 4.75 -2.28
N GLU A 96 -4.92 3.57 -2.93
CA GLU A 96 -6.00 3.15 -3.83
C GLU A 96 -7.32 2.95 -3.07
N ALA A 97 -7.24 2.37 -1.87
CA ALA A 97 -8.41 2.21 -1.00
C ALA A 97 -8.96 3.56 -0.52
N MET A 98 -8.09 4.48 -0.10
CA MET A 98 -8.52 5.83 0.34
C MET A 98 -9.10 6.63 -0.82
N ALA A 99 -8.43 6.67 -1.96
CA ALA A 99 -8.89 7.42 -3.14
C ALA A 99 -10.24 6.91 -3.65
N SER A 100 -10.43 5.58 -3.69
CA SER A 100 -11.70 5.00 -4.09
C SER A 100 -12.82 5.29 -3.08
N ASN A 101 -12.58 5.09 -1.78
CA ASN A 101 -13.60 5.36 -0.75
C ASN A 101 -14.01 6.83 -0.72
N TYR A 102 -13.07 7.77 -0.67
CA TYR A 102 -13.39 9.20 -0.67
C TYR A 102 -14.16 9.65 -1.92
N THR A 103 -13.83 9.07 -3.08
CA THR A 103 -14.56 9.41 -4.32
C THR A 103 -15.98 8.89 -4.28
N VAL A 104 -16.18 7.67 -3.81
CA VAL A 104 -17.50 7.04 -3.70
C VAL A 104 -18.36 7.78 -2.68
N ASP A 105 -17.81 8.12 -1.51
CA ASP A 105 -18.48 8.88 -0.46
C ASP A 105 -18.88 10.28 -0.96
N ALA A 106 -17.99 10.97 -1.67
CA ALA A 106 -18.27 12.28 -2.25
C ALA A 106 -19.40 12.26 -3.30
N LEU A 107 -19.61 11.13 -3.96
CA LEU A 107 -20.67 10.92 -4.92
C LEU A 107 -21.96 10.31 -4.31
N GLY A 108 -21.98 10.12 -2.98
CA GLY A 108 -23.14 9.57 -2.27
C GLY A 108 -23.42 8.10 -2.59
N ALA A 109 -22.41 7.34 -3.02
CA ALA A 109 -22.52 5.93 -3.33
C ALA A 109 -21.87 5.07 -2.22
N ALA A 110 -22.08 3.74 -2.25
CA ALA A 110 -21.43 2.81 -1.34
C ALA A 110 -20.36 2.01 -2.10
N MET A 111 -19.19 1.84 -1.49
CA MET A 111 -18.06 1.09 -2.09
C MET A 111 -18.43 -0.36 -2.42
N SER A 112 -19.32 -0.99 -1.63
CA SER A 112 -19.82 -2.35 -1.86
C SER A 112 -20.72 -2.47 -3.11
N GLU A 113 -21.30 -1.36 -3.57
CA GLU A 113 -22.28 -1.34 -4.67
C GLU A 113 -21.74 -0.67 -5.94
N ILE A 114 -20.48 -0.23 -5.94
CA ILE A 114 -19.90 0.54 -7.04
C ILE A 114 -20.01 -0.14 -8.40
N LEU A 115 -19.90 -1.47 -8.46
CA LEU A 115 -20.05 -2.25 -9.69
C LEU A 115 -21.49 -2.30 -10.18
N ASN A 116 -22.46 -2.09 -9.29
CA ASN A 116 -23.89 -2.06 -9.62
C ASN A 116 -24.41 -0.64 -9.85
N THR A 117 -23.65 0.37 -9.47
CA THR A 117 -23.94 1.80 -9.64
C THR A 117 -23.65 2.23 -11.09
N ASP A 118 -23.96 3.49 -11.41
CA ASP A 118 -23.72 4.08 -12.73
C ASP A 118 -22.22 4.00 -13.10
N ALA A 119 -21.94 3.69 -14.35
CA ALA A 119 -20.61 3.68 -14.94
C ALA A 119 -19.82 4.99 -14.73
N ASN A 120 -20.52 6.13 -14.63
CA ASN A 120 -19.90 7.42 -14.35
C ASN A 120 -19.23 7.46 -12.97
N VAL A 121 -19.81 6.84 -11.95
CA VAL A 121 -19.23 6.75 -10.60
C VAL A 121 -17.95 5.92 -10.65
N PHE A 122 -18.00 4.76 -11.32
CA PHE A 122 -16.81 3.92 -11.53
C PHE A 122 -15.71 4.67 -12.29
N GLY A 123 -16.10 5.39 -13.36
CA GLY A 123 -15.19 6.23 -14.16
C GLY A 123 -14.54 7.34 -13.32
N ALA A 124 -15.29 8.01 -12.45
CA ALA A 124 -14.76 9.03 -11.54
C ALA A 124 -13.72 8.44 -10.58
N VAL A 125 -14.00 7.26 -10.01
CA VAL A 125 -13.03 6.55 -9.16
C VAL A 125 -11.75 6.24 -9.93
N MET A 126 -11.85 5.69 -11.15
CA MET A 126 -10.68 5.42 -12.00
C MET A 126 -9.84 6.69 -12.25
N MET A 127 -10.50 7.81 -12.51
CA MET A 127 -9.85 9.11 -12.75
C MET A 127 -9.13 9.63 -11.50
N VAL A 128 -9.81 9.68 -10.36
CA VAL A 128 -9.21 10.18 -9.11
C VAL A 128 -8.02 9.33 -8.68
N MET A 129 -8.14 8.00 -8.72
CA MET A 129 -7.05 7.08 -8.45
C MET A 129 -5.84 7.34 -9.35
N SER A 130 -6.07 7.66 -10.64
CA SER A 130 -5.00 7.88 -11.62
C SER A 130 -4.35 9.24 -11.47
N PHE A 131 -5.13 10.32 -11.46
CA PHE A 131 -4.59 11.68 -11.42
C PHE A 131 -3.89 12.00 -10.09
N GLY A 132 -4.40 11.49 -8.98
CA GLY A 132 -3.81 11.76 -7.68
C GLY A 132 -2.39 11.19 -7.54
N ILE A 133 -2.12 10.01 -8.09
CA ILE A 133 -0.79 9.38 -7.98
C ILE A 133 0.21 9.89 -9.03
N ILE A 134 -0.26 10.36 -10.19
CA ILE A 134 0.60 10.78 -11.30
C ILE A 134 1.41 12.06 -10.99
N THR A 135 0.90 12.91 -10.12
CA THR A 135 1.55 14.15 -9.71
C THR A 135 2.94 13.94 -9.11
N GLY A 136 3.10 12.92 -8.27
CA GLY A 136 4.38 12.57 -7.66
C GLY A 136 5.48 12.24 -8.67
N PRO A 137 5.27 11.25 -9.56
CA PRO A 137 6.20 10.92 -10.63
C PRO A 137 6.51 12.09 -11.57
N ILE A 138 5.53 12.92 -11.93
CA ILE A 138 5.77 14.10 -12.78
C ILE A 138 6.74 15.06 -12.09
N VAL A 139 6.48 15.40 -10.82
CA VAL A 139 7.37 16.26 -10.04
C VAL A 139 8.76 15.62 -9.92
N ALA A 140 8.83 14.32 -9.64
CA ALA A 140 10.09 13.60 -9.54
C ALA A 140 10.89 13.68 -10.84
N VAL A 141 10.28 13.49 -12.01
CA VAL A 141 10.96 13.57 -13.31
C VAL A 141 11.43 14.99 -13.62
N LEU A 142 10.58 16.00 -13.40
CA LEU A 142 10.92 17.40 -13.65
C LEU A 142 12.10 17.88 -12.79
N PHE A 143 12.17 17.43 -11.55
CA PHE A 143 13.20 17.82 -10.60
C PHE A 143 14.32 16.79 -10.43
N ALA A 144 14.27 15.64 -11.11
CA ALA A 144 15.24 14.54 -10.97
C ALA A 144 16.69 15.00 -11.13
N LYS A 145 16.99 15.83 -12.11
CA LYS A 145 18.34 16.34 -12.36
C LYS A 145 18.83 17.23 -11.22
N LYS A 146 17.98 18.10 -10.70
CA LYS A 146 18.30 19.01 -9.58
C LYS A 146 18.49 18.26 -8.28
N TYR A 147 17.61 17.27 -8.01
CA TYR A 147 17.70 16.37 -6.87
C TYR A 147 18.96 15.51 -6.90
N SER A 148 19.24 14.85 -8.03
CA SER A 148 20.41 13.99 -8.21
C SER A 148 21.71 14.78 -7.99
N THR A 149 21.84 15.98 -8.57
CA THR A 149 23.01 16.83 -8.39
C THR A 149 23.14 17.34 -6.95
N GLY A 150 22.02 17.66 -6.29
CA GLY A 150 22.01 18.10 -4.88
C GLY A 150 22.43 16.98 -3.93
N ILE A 151 21.89 15.77 -4.10
CA ILE A 151 22.24 14.59 -3.30
C ILE A 151 23.69 14.17 -3.54
N MET A 152 24.18 14.19 -4.79
CA MET A 152 25.58 13.87 -5.07
C MET A 152 26.52 14.89 -4.43
N ARG A 153 26.23 16.19 -4.47
CA ARG A 153 27.02 17.21 -3.76
C ARG A 153 27.00 17.05 -2.25
N ALA A 154 25.84 16.67 -1.68
CA ALA A 154 25.72 16.39 -0.26
C ALA A 154 26.47 15.10 0.19
N LYS A 155 26.53 14.08 -0.69
CA LYS A 155 27.30 12.84 -0.45
C LYS A 155 28.81 13.03 -0.58
N VAL A 156 29.28 13.94 -1.43
CA VAL A 156 30.71 14.26 -1.60
C VAL A 156 31.27 14.98 -0.39
N GLY A 157 30.47 15.75 0.36
CA GLY A 157 30.80 16.15 1.71
C GLY A 157 30.32 15.06 2.66
N GLN A 158 31.16 14.09 3.04
CA GLN A 158 30.87 13.05 4.03
C GLN A 158 30.56 13.66 5.43
N SER A 159 29.59 14.53 5.49
CA SER A 159 29.13 15.14 6.73
C SER A 159 28.12 14.19 7.34
N GLU A 160 28.37 13.76 8.58
CA GLU A 160 27.42 13.03 9.44
C GLU A 160 26.04 13.69 9.43
N TRP A 161 25.99 14.99 9.27
CA TRP A 161 24.80 15.81 9.12
C TRP A 161 23.90 15.41 7.93
N GLY A 162 24.47 14.98 6.81
CA GLY A 162 23.68 14.53 5.66
C GLY A 162 22.86 13.27 5.93
N GLN A 163 23.40 12.36 6.72
CA GLN A 163 22.71 11.14 7.14
C GLN A 163 21.61 11.45 8.16
N VAL A 164 21.90 12.33 9.13
CA VAL A 164 20.93 12.79 10.13
C VAL A 164 19.77 13.53 9.45
N MET A 165 20.04 14.47 8.56
CA MET A 165 19.02 15.21 7.81
C MET A 165 18.12 14.28 6.99
N SER A 166 18.69 13.28 6.31
CA SER A 166 17.93 12.28 5.57
C SER A 166 17.01 11.46 6.50
N GLY A 167 17.53 11.02 7.64
CA GLY A 167 16.76 10.32 8.66
C GLY A 167 15.62 11.16 9.23
N CYS A 168 15.90 12.43 9.58
CA CYS A 168 14.88 13.36 10.08
C CYS A 168 13.79 13.64 9.04
N PHE A 169 14.15 13.76 7.75
CA PHE A 169 13.18 13.95 6.68
C PHE A 169 12.24 12.75 6.54
N PHE A 170 12.78 11.52 6.57
CA PHE A 170 11.95 10.31 6.57
C PHE A 170 11.04 10.24 7.80
N LEU A 171 11.57 10.49 8.99
CA LEU A 171 10.77 10.51 10.22
C LEU A 171 9.66 11.56 10.17
N ALA A 172 9.93 12.76 9.68
CA ALA A 172 8.94 13.82 9.51
C ALA A 172 7.83 13.41 8.52
N MET A 173 8.22 12.79 7.40
CA MET A 173 7.27 12.30 6.39
C MET A 173 6.31 11.23 6.94
N PHE A 174 6.84 10.27 7.71
CA PHE A 174 6.02 9.23 8.34
C PHE A 174 5.23 9.75 9.55
N SER A 175 5.73 10.76 10.25
CA SER A 175 5.05 11.36 11.41
C SER A 175 3.67 11.93 11.07
N VAL A 176 3.44 12.36 9.84
CA VAL A 176 2.13 12.85 9.38
C VAL A 176 1.06 11.75 9.42
N TYR A 177 1.44 10.50 9.22
CA TYR A 177 0.51 9.36 9.24
C TYR A 177 0.14 8.92 10.66
N ILE A 178 0.97 9.20 11.65
CA ILE A 178 0.73 8.76 13.03
C ILE A 178 -0.57 9.33 13.60
N PRO A 179 -0.84 10.64 13.56
CA PRO A 179 -2.11 11.19 14.04
C PRO A 179 -3.33 10.61 13.31
N ILE A 180 -3.24 10.47 11.98
CA ILE A 180 -4.32 9.94 11.17
C ILE A 180 -4.69 8.53 11.65
N LEU A 181 -3.70 7.66 11.85
CA LEU A 181 -3.92 6.28 12.30
C LEU A 181 -4.38 6.20 13.77
N LEU A 182 -3.91 7.10 14.63
CA LEU A 182 -4.27 7.12 16.06
C LEU A 182 -5.72 7.57 16.29
N PHE A 183 -6.24 8.45 15.45
CA PHE A 183 -7.59 9.02 15.61
C PHE A 183 -8.63 8.39 14.68
N THR A 184 -8.28 7.37 13.90
CA THR A 184 -9.25 6.69 13.02
C THR A 184 -10.13 5.73 13.83
N ASP A 185 -9.57 4.63 14.32
CA ASP A 185 -10.30 3.58 15.04
C ASP A 185 -9.41 2.89 16.07
N LEU A 186 -10.00 2.42 17.17
CA LEU A 186 -9.31 1.67 18.21
C LEU A 186 -8.61 0.40 17.68
N PRO A 187 -9.22 -0.44 16.82
CA PRO A 187 -8.55 -1.58 16.20
C PRO A 187 -7.33 -1.19 15.37
N THR A 188 -7.39 -0.09 14.63
CA THR A 188 -6.28 0.43 13.81
C THR A 188 -5.12 0.88 14.70
N THR A 189 -5.42 1.61 15.77
CA THR A 189 -4.42 2.06 16.76
C THR A 189 -3.72 0.87 17.43
N LEU A 190 -4.46 -0.15 17.86
CA LEU A 190 -3.91 -1.36 18.46
C LEU A 190 -3.05 -2.15 17.47
N THR A 191 -3.48 -2.26 16.22
CA THR A 191 -2.70 -2.91 15.15
C THR A 191 -1.38 -2.18 14.91
N MET A 192 -1.39 -0.84 14.90
CA MET A 192 -0.19 -0.01 14.78
C MET A 192 0.76 -0.23 15.96
N ALA A 193 0.24 -0.27 17.19
CA ALA A 193 1.04 -0.52 18.39
C ALA A 193 1.71 -1.92 18.35
N VAL A 194 0.97 -2.95 17.96
CA VAL A 194 1.50 -4.32 17.78
C VAL A 194 2.61 -4.33 16.72
N SER A 195 2.38 -3.71 15.56
CA SER A 195 3.38 -3.61 14.48
C SER A 195 4.66 -2.92 14.94
N PHE A 196 4.52 -1.83 15.72
CA PHE A 196 5.64 -1.09 16.29
C PHE A 196 6.46 -1.95 17.26
N VAL A 197 5.79 -2.64 18.20
CA VAL A 197 6.45 -3.53 19.16
C VAL A 197 7.19 -4.67 18.45
N VAL A 198 6.54 -5.32 17.47
CA VAL A 198 7.16 -6.40 16.67
C VAL A 198 8.39 -5.89 15.93
N THR A 199 8.30 -4.70 15.32
CA THR A 199 9.44 -4.09 14.61
C THR A 199 10.61 -3.81 15.57
N LEU A 200 10.35 -3.31 16.77
CA LEU A 200 11.38 -3.09 17.81
C LEU A 200 12.04 -4.41 18.22
N ILE A 201 11.23 -5.43 18.51
CA ILE A 201 11.73 -6.76 18.89
C ILE A 201 12.60 -7.34 17.77
N CYS A 202 12.11 -7.33 16.53
CA CYS A 202 12.87 -7.80 15.38
C CYS A 202 14.16 -6.98 15.16
N GLY A 203 14.14 -5.66 15.37
CA GLY A 203 15.29 -4.80 15.26
C GLY A 203 16.37 -5.10 16.31
N VAL A 204 15.97 -5.41 17.54
CA VAL A 204 16.90 -5.80 18.63
C VAL A 204 17.51 -7.18 18.36
N ILE A 205 16.68 -8.17 17.95
CA ILE A 205 17.13 -9.53 17.64
C ILE A 205 17.96 -9.53 16.34
N GLY A 206 17.61 -8.67 15.37
CA GLY A 206 18.31 -8.52 14.09
C GLY A 206 19.77 -8.05 14.23
N LYS A 207 20.14 -7.41 15.35
CA LYS A 207 21.54 -7.11 15.66
C LYS A 207 22.40 -8.38 15.82
N LYS A 208 21.80 -9.49 16.28
CA LYS A 208 22.48 -10.79 16.42
C LYS A 208 22.31 -11.67 15.17
N ALA A 209 21.16 -11.59 14.51
CA ALA A 209 20.82 -12.42 13.35
C ALA A 209 20.58 -11.54 12.11
N LYS A 210 21.65 -11.24 11.36
CA LYS A 210 21.62 -10.36 10.16
C LYS A 210 20.56 -10.77 9.13
N TRP A 211 20.23 -12.07 9.04
CA TRP A 211 19.17 -12.58 8.17
C TRP A 211 17.79 -12.04 8.56
N LEU A 212 17.50 -11.97 9.87
CA LEU A 212 16.22 -11.50 10.38
C LEU A 212 15.98 -10.02 10.05
N ASN A 213 17.04 -9.22 9.97
CA ASN A 213 16.95 -7.79 9.65
C ASN A 213 16.35 -7.54 8.25
N ASN A 214 16.63 -8.42 7.27
CA ASN A 214 16.08 -8.32 5.92
C ASN A 214 14.57 -8.65 5.86
N PHE A 215 14.07 -9.41 6.82
CA PHE A 215 12.66 -9.84 6.90
C PHE A 215 11.84 -9.11 7.96
N THR A 216 12.43 -8.18 8.69
CA THR A 216 11.75 -7.44 9.78
C THR A 216 10.46 -6.78 9.32
N MET A 217 10.48 -6.07 8.19
CA MET A 217 9.29 -5.43 7.62
C MET A 217 8.19 -6.46 7.29
N ALA A 218 8.58 -7.57 6.70
CA ALA A 218 7.68 -8.62 6.29
C ALA A 218 6.99 -9.28 7.48
N ILE A 219 7.77 -9.62 8.51
CA ILE A 219 7.26 -10.22 9.76
C ILE A 219 6.32 -9.24 10.46
N ALA A 220 6.72 -7.98 10.61
CA ALA A 220 5.90 -6.96 11.24
C ALA A 220 4.56 -6.79 10.51
N MET A 221 4.56 -6.82 9.17
CA MET A 221 3.37 -6.68 8.36
C MET A 221 2.44 -7.90 8.48
N LEU A 222 2.97 -9.13 8.44
CA LEU A 222 2.17 -10.34 8.61
C LEU A 222 1.55 -10.42 10.01
N VAL A 223 2.32 -10.10 11.05
CA VAL A 223 1.82 -10.07 12.44
C VAL A 223 0.78 -8.97 12.62
N ALA A 224 0.99 -7.79 12.04
CA ALA A 224 0.01 -6.70 12.05
C ALA A 224 -1.30 -7.11 11.36
N MET A 225 -1.23 -7.78 10.20
CA MET A 225 -2.42 -8.28 9.50
C MET A 225 -3.17 -9.32 10.35
N ALA A 226 -2.46 -10.28 10.93
CA ALA A 226 -3.07 -11.28 11.80
C ALA A 226 -3.70 -10.65 13.05
N SER A 227 -3.03 -9.69 13.68
CA SER A 227 -3.56 -8.96 14.83
C SER A 227 -4.78 -8.10 14.47
N SER A 228 -4.80 -7.47 13.30
CA SER A 228 -5.94 -6.69 12.82
C SER A 228 -7.22 -7.53 12.73
N VAL A 229 -7.12 -8.75 12.19
CA VAL A 229 -8.26 -9.67 12.12
C VAL A 229 -8.80 -10.02 13.52
N LEU A 230 -7.90 -10.24 14.48
CA LEU A 230 -8.29 -10.51 15.89
C LEU A 230 -8.98 -9.32 16.53
N TRP A 231 -8.44 -8.10 16.36
CA TRP A 231 -9.03 -6.90 16.95
C TRP A 231 -10.38 -6.58 16.34
N VAL A 232 -10.52 -6.63 15.01
CA VAL A 232 -11.81 -6.40 14.33
C VAL A 232 -12.83 -7.44 14.78
N GLY A 233 -12.46 -8.72 14.96
CA GLY A 233 -13.34 -9.77 15.48
C GLY A 233 -13.84 -9.44 16.90
N LEU A 234 -12.91 -9.14 17.80
CA LEU A 234 -13.22 -8.84 19.21
C LEU A 234 -14.11 -7.59 19.39
N PHE A 235 -13.81 -6.52 18.67
CA PHE A 235 -14.59 -5.27 18.76
C PHE A 235 -15.94 -5.37 18.06
N LYS A 236 -16.08 -6.19 17.01
CA LYS A 236 -17.36 -6.43 16.36
C LYS A 236 -18.30 -7.27 17.21
N GLU A 237 -17.79 -8.21 18.00
CA GLU A 237 -18.57 -8.98 18.97
C GLU A 237 -18.98 -8.10 20.16
N GLY A 238 -18.09 -7.31 20.72
CA GLY A 238 -18.39 -6.37 21.81
C GLY A 238 -19.44 -5.31 21.44
N GLY A 239 -19.41 -4.80 20.19
CA GLY A 239 -20.43 -3.87 19.70
C GLY A 239 -21.82 -4.48 19.55
N LYS A 240 -21.91 -5.74 19.16
CA LYS A 240 -23.19 -6.47 19.08
C LYS A 240 -23.78 -6.77 20.46
N GLU A 241 -22.96 -7.01 21.45
CA GLU A 241 -23.41 -7.31 22.82
C GLU A 241 -23.90 -6.04 23.54
N ASN A 242 -23.23 -4.90 23.32
CA ASN A 242 -23.68 -3.60 23.84
C ASN A 242 -24.98 -3.13 23.17
N GLY A 243 -25.15 -3.27 21.87
CA GLY A 243 -26.39 -2.93 21.15
C GLY A 243 -27.58 -3.78 21.63
N LYS A 244 -27.37 -5.07 21.92
CA LYS A 244 -28.42 -5.94 22.50
C LYS A 244 -28.78 -5.56 23.94
N ARG A 245 -27.82 -5.07 24.74
CA ARG A 245 -28.06 -4.60 26.11
C ARG A 245 -28.87 -3.30 26.14
N GLU A 246 -28.56 -2.37 25.23
CA GLU A 246 -29.31 -1.10 25.10
C GLU A 246 -30.74 -1.36 24.61
N GLU A 247 -30.93 -2.24 23.65
CA GLU A 247 -32.25 -2.62 23.15
C GLU A 247 -33.09 -3.34 24.22
N SER A 248 -32.47 -4.21 25.03
CA SER A 248 -33.09 -4.87 26.17
C SER A 248 -33.48 -3.88 27.28
N GLN A 249 -32.63 -2.88 27.57
CA GLN A 249 -32.92 -1.85 28.56
C GLN A 249 -33.99 -0.86 28.08
N GLY A 250 -33.98 -0.52 26.78
CA GLY A 250 -35.02 0.33 26.17
C GLY A 250 -36.40 -0.34 26.22
N LYS A 251 -36.49 -1.65 25.95
CA LYS A 251 -37.72 -2.41 26.07
C LYS A 251 -38.23 -2.54 27.50
N SER A 252 -37.33 -2.68 28.48
CA SER A 252 -37.70 -2.71 29.90
C SER A 252 -38.25 -1.37 30.41
N ARG A 253 -37.73 -0.26 29.89
CA ARG A 253 -38.23 1.08 30.27
C ARG A 253 -39.57 1.42 29.63
N SER A 254 -39.84 0.99 28.41
CA SER A 254 -41.13 1.21 27.76
C SER A 254 -42.26 0.36 28.29
N GLY A 255 -41.94 -0.83 28.90
CA GLY A 255 -42.93 -1.70 29.56
C GLY A 255 -43.37 -1.25 30.97
N LEU A 256 -42.74 -0.23 31.53
CA LEU A 256 -43.08 0.37 32.86
C LEU A 256 -43.94 1.60 32.78
N LEU A 257 -44.36 2.02 31.60
CA LEU A 257 -45.18 3.20 31.35
C LEU A 257 -46.61 2.90 30.86
N TYR A 258 -47.10 1.67 31.04
CA TYR A 258 -48.49 1.28 30.79
C TYR A 258 -49.08 0.63 32.04
#